data_bee804d881059d73022d660d901ad6fc
#
_entry.id   bee804d881059d73022d660d901ad6fc
#
_cell.length_a   1.000
_cell.length_b   1.000
_cell.length_c   1.000
_cell.angle_alpha   90.00
_cell.angle_beta   90.00
_cell.angle_gamma   90.00
#
_symmetry.space_group_name_H-M   'P 1'
#
loop_
_entity.id
_entity.type
_entity.pdbx_description
1 polymer ?
#
loop_
_entity_poly.entity_id
_entity_poly.type
_entity_poly.pdbx_seq_one_letter_code
_entity_poly.pdbx_strand_id
1 'polypeptide(L)'
;MFSRTNIEKQLLKYRSKRIDEQSVMDEVNRIFSENKKQREAIFATLEKESVEIENHFNFDLLESSHIFHIDDIKNLCINYRLRFLGSHFFKGDFPEEAISEIRNLENKHGIALKNFKIVAPAKLLKLENADDPLLFAPMGNDYFYLIHKWGNDLHPFRKLLMWPYKNFENLVFTVALLSLFITVLMPMQWFTPNATFAEYLFLFLFIFKGVGGMIIFYGFSKGKNFNGAIWKSKYYNA
;
A
#
# COMPACT_ATOMS: atom_id res chain seq x y z
N MET A 1 -0.37 61.80 -45.95
CA MET A 1 0.64 60.74 -45.76
C MET A 1 -0.08 59.52 -45.24
N PHE A 2 -0.24 58.46 -46.02
CA PHE A 2 -0.96 57.23 -45.60
C PHE A 2 -0.06 56.46 -44.62
N SER A 3 -0.63 56.08 -43.46
CA SER A 3 0.09 55.27 -42.46
C SER A 3 0.36 53.86 -43.04
N ARG A 4 1.55 53.34 -42.81
CA ARG A 4 1.92 52.00 -43.20
C ARG A 4 1.05 50.96 -42.41
N THR A 5 0.50 50.03 -43.14
CA THR A 5 -0.32 48.95 -42.56
C THR A 5 0.57 47.95 -41.85
N ASN A 6 0.35 47.76 -40.53
CA ASN A 6 1.04 46.71 -39.76
C ASN A 6 0.34 45.37 -40.01
N ILE A 7 1.07 44.44 -40.71
CA ILE A 7 0.56 43.13 -41.13
C ILE A 7 0.22 42.27 -39.91
N GLU A 8 1.01 42.34 -38.83
CA GLU A 8 0.77 41.61 -37.60
C GLU A 8 -0.57 42.02 -36.95
N LYS A 9 -0.83 43.34 -36.86
CA LYS A 9 -2.12 43.82 -36.36
C LYS A 9 -3.29 43.38 -37.21
N GLN A 10 -3.12 43.29 -38.55
CA GLN A 10 -4.17 42.78 -39.44
C GLN A 10 -4.38 41.27 -39.25
N LEU A 11 -3.32 40.49 -39.07
CA LEU A 11 -3.42 39.05 -38.76
C LEU A 11 -4.14 38.82 -37.43
N LEU A 12 -3.82 39.56 -36.39
CA LEU A 12 -4.51 39.49 -35.10
C LEU A 12 -5.98 39.85 -35.22
N LYS A 13 -6.32 40.89 -36.03
CA LYS A 13 -7.71 41.28 -36.32
C LYS A 13 -8.48 40.21 -37.09
N TYR A 14 -7.84 39.52 -38.05
CA TYR A 14 -8.47 38.40 -38.74
C TYR A 14 -8.64 37.19 -37.85
N ARG A 15 -7.67 36.93 -36.97
CA ARG A 15 -7.74 35.85 -35.95
C ARG A 15 -8.89 36.11 -34.96
N SER A 16 -9.03 37.35 -34.42
CA SER A 16 -10.10 37.69 -33.47
C SER A 16 -11.51 37.66 -34.12
N LYS A 17 -11.61 37.90 -35.41
CA LYS A 17 -12.88 37.73 -36.16
C LYS A 17 -13.26 36.26 -36.40
N ARG A 18 -12.27 35.35 -36.45
CA ARG A 18 -12.49 33.91 -36.73
C ARG A 18 -12.72 33.13 -35.44
N ILE A 19 -12.08 33.54 -34.35
CA ILE A 19 -12.15 32.87 -33.04
C ILE A 19 -12.86 33.80 -32.09
N ASP A 20 -14.06 33.44 -31.70
CA ASP A 20 -14.77 34.13 -30.62
C ASP A 20 -14.14 33.72 -29.29
N GLU A 21 -13.57 34.70 -28.56
CA GLU A 21 -12.93 34.45 -27.26
C GLU A 21 -13.90 33.81 -26.26
N GLN A 22 -15.18 34.21 -26.35
CA GLN A 22 -16.21 33.65 -25.45
C GLN A 22 -16.41 32.15 -25.72
N SER A 23 -16.48 31.74 -26.98
CA SER A 23 -16.64 30.34 -27.35
C SER A 23 -15.45 29.49 -26.91
N VAL A 24 -14.23 30.03 -26.94
CA VAL A 24 -13.03 29.36 -26.43
C VAL A 24 -13.09 29.20 -24.91
N MET A 25 -13.50 30.25 -24.18
CA MET A 25 -13.66 30.20 -22.73
C MET A 25 -14.77 29.22 -22.31
N ASP A 26 -15.86 29.17 -23.05
CA ASP A 26 -16.95 28.21 -22.78
C ASP A 26 -16.48 26.76 -22.99
N GLU A 27 -15.69 26.49 -24.04
CA GLU A 27 -15.10 25.17 -24.29
C GLU A 27 -14.11 24.79 -23.21
N VAL A 28 -13.24 25.72 -22.77
CA VAL A 28 -12.30 25.50 -21.66
C VAL A 28 -13.06 25.18 -20.37
N ASN A 29 -14.09 25.94 -20.04
CA ASN A 29 -14.92 25.71 -18.85
C ASN A 29 -15.65 24.36 -18.93
N ARG A 30 -16.10 23.96 -20.12
CA ARG A 30 -16.69 22.64 -20.37
C ARG A 30 -15.69 21.53 -20.05
N ILE A 31 -14.47 21.61 -20.60
CA ILE A 31 -13.40 20.63 -20.36
C ILE A 31 -13.06 20.54 -18.86
N PHE A 32 -12.95 21.67 -18.17
CA PHE A 32 -12.71 21.66 -16.72
C PHE A 32 -13.86 21.05 -15.93
N SER A 33 -15.10 21.30 -16.30
CA SER A 33 -16.27 20.72 -15.64
C SER A 33 -16.36 19.21 -15.86
N GLU A 34 -16.06 18.72 -17.06
CA GLU A 34 -15.99 17.29 -17.38
C GLU A 34 -14.87 16.61 -16.61
N ASN A 35 -13.68 17.22 -16.55
CA ASN A 35 -12.56 16.76 -15.76
C ASN A 35 -12.93 16.61 -14.27
N LYS A 36 -13.57 17.64 -13.71
CA LYS A 36 -14.00 17.63 -12.31
C LYS A 36 -14.99 16.50 -12.04
N LYS A 37 -15.98 16.30 -12.91
CA LYS A 37 -16.96 15.22 -12.80
C LYS A 37 -16.31 13.82 -12.86
N GLN A 38 -15.35 13.60 -13.77
CA GLN A 38 -14.62 12.35 -13.86
C GLN A 38 -13.83 12.07 -12.58
N ARG A 39 -13.15 13.08 -12.03
CA ARG A 39 -12.40 12.95 -10.76
C ARG A 39 -13.31 12.60 -9.59
N GLU A 40 -14.44 13.29 -9.47
CA GLU A 40 -15.44 13.01 -8.43
C GLU A 40 -16.00 11.57 -8.56
N ALA A 41 -16.23 11.09 -9.76
CA ALA A 41 -16.66 9.72 -10.02
C ALA A 41 -15.59 8.68 -9.63
N ILE A 42 -14.30 8.95 -9.93
CA ILE A 42 -13.19 8.09 -9.53
C ILE A 42 -13.08 8.04 -8.00
N PHE A 43 -13.13 9.18 -7.31
CA PHE A 43 -13.13 9.24 -5.84
C PHE A 43 -14.28 8.43 -5.25
N ALA A 44 -15.49 8.62 -5.75
CA ALA A 44 -16.66 7.85 -5.30
C ALA A 44 -16.49 6.35 -5.51
N THR A 45 -15.76 5.93 -6.56
CA THR A 45 -15.47 4.50 -6.82
C THR A 45 -14.40 3.96 -5.88
N LEU A 46 -13.38 4.77 -5.53
CA LEU A 46 -12.34 4.39 -4.58
C LEU A 46 -12.88 4.19 -3.15
N GLU A 47 -13.84 5.02 -2.75
CA GLU A 47 -14.45 4.99 -1.40
C GLU A 47 -15.59 3.95 -1.28
N LYS A 48 -16.17 3.53 -2.39
CA LYS A 48 -17.31 2.61 -2.38
C LYS A 48 -16.84 1.16 -2.27
N GLU A 49 -17.54 0.39 -1.44
CA GLU A 49 -17.41 -1.06 -1.47
C GLU A 49 -17.93 -1.58 -2.81
N SER A 50 -17.04 -2.19 -3.58
CA SER A 50 -17.39 -2.78 -4.88
C SER A 50 -17.52 -4.28 -4.75
N VAL A 51 -18.48 -4.84 -5.46
CA VAL A 51 -18.57 -6.28 -5.71
C VAL A 51 -17.34 -6.70 -6.49
N GLU A 52 -16.86 -7.94 -6.32
CA GLU A 52 -15.71 -8.46 -7.08
C GLU A 52 -16.05 -8.45 -8.57
N ILE A 53 -15.59 -7.40 -9.25
CA ILE A 53 -15.72 -7.20 -10.70
C ILE A 53 -14.31 -7.11 -11.26
N GLU A 54 -14.06 -7.85 -12.32
CA GLU A 54 -12.83 -7.78 -13.09
C GLU A 54 -12.91 -6.63 -14.09
N ASN A 55 -11.77 -6.00 -14.38
CA ASN A 55 -11.68 -4.96 -15.39
C ASN A 55 -11.11 -5.58 -16.68
N HIS A 56 -11.79 -5.37 -17.80
CA HIS A 56 -11.37 -5.86 -19.12
C HIS A 56 -10.40 -4.87 -19.77
N PHE A 57 -9.12 -5.00 -19.43
CA PHE A 57 -8.06 -4.20 -20.03
C PHE A 57 -7.71 -4.68 -21.43
N ASN A 58 -7.31 -3.76 -22.30
CA ASN A 58 -6.61 -4.11 -23.52
C ASN A 58 -5.14 -4.37 -23.20
N PHE A 59 -4.70 -5.63 -23.31
CA PHE A 59 -3.35 -6.06 -22.93
C PHE A 59 -2.24 -5.40 -23.76
N ASP A 60 -2.51 -5.07 -25.02
CA ASP A 60 -1.53 -4.41 -25.92
C ASP A 60 -1.16 -2.99 -25.45
N LEU A 61 -1.99 -2.39 -24.61
CA LEU A 61 -1.80 -1.05 -24.08
C LEU A 61 -1.24 -1.02 -22.66
N LEU A 62 -1.05 -2.19 -22.03
CA LEU A 62 -0.54 -2.29 -20.66
C LEU A 62 0.99 -2.42 -20.64
N GLU A 63 1.59 -1.90 -19.57
CA GLU A 63 3.00 -2.13 -19.29
C GLU A 63 3.17 -3.43 -18.50
N SER A 64 3.86 -4.40 -19.06
CA SER A 64 4.06 -5.71 -18.45
C SER A 64 4.77 -5.65 -17.08
N SER A 65 5.59 -4.63 -16.86
CA SER A 65 6.28 -4.36 -15.58
C SER A 65 5.33 -4.03 -14.43
N HIS A 66 4.11 -3.61 -14.72
CA HIS A 66 3.08 -3.24 -13.74
C HIS A 66 2.05 -4.35 -13.49
N ILE A 67 2.21 -5.52 -14.11
CA ILE A 67 1.31 -6.66 -13.94
C ILE A 67 1.89 -7.61 -12.91
N PHE A 68 1.14 -7.89 -11.85
CA PHE A 68 1.55 -8.76 -10.75
C PHE A 68 0.50 -9.83 -10.49
N HIS A 69 0.97 -11.05 -10.21
CA HIS A 69 0.11 -12.14 -9.76
C HIS A 69 -0.20 -12.02 -8.26
N ILE A 70 -1.35 -12.53 -7.85
CA ILE A 70 -1.79 -12.49 -6.44
C ILE A 70 -0.76 -13.11 -5.48
N ASP A 71 -0.03 -14.14 -5.91
CA ASP A 71 0.98 -14.78 -5.07
C ASP A 71 2.19 -13.87 -4.81
N ASP A 72 2.57 -13.01 -5.76
CA ASP A 72 3.63 -12.02 -5.59
C ASP A 72 3.21 -10.97 -4.56
N ILE A 73 1.98 -10.47 -4.69
CA ILE A 73 1.38 -9.51 -3.75
C ILE A 73 1.26 -10.13 -2.37
N LYS A 74 0.81 -11.40 -2.28
CA LYS A 74 0.72 -12.15 -1.03
C LYS A 74 2.08 -12.32 -0.35
N ASN A 75 3.11 -12.73 -1.12
CA ASN A 75 4.46 -12.88 -0.61
C ASN A 75 5.02 -11.56 -0.09
N LEU A 76 4.79 -10.46 -0.82
CA LEU A 76 5.13 -9.11 -0.36
C LEU A 76 4.43 -8.80 0.97
N CYS A 77 3.12 -8.97 1.02
CA CYS A 77 2.31 -8.66 2.20
C CYS A 77 2.74 -9.48 3.43
N ILE A 78 3.03 -10.77 3.27
CA ILE A 78 3.48 -11.65 4.36
C ILE A 78 4.87 -11.24 4.85
N ASN A 79 5.82 -10.99 3.93
CA ASN A 79 7.21 -10.69 4.30
C ASN A 79 7.37 -9.32 4.98
N TYR A 80 6.58 -8.33 4.57
CA TYR A 80 6.65 -6.97 5.10
C TYR A 80 5.50 -6.63 6.06
N ARG A 81 4.63 -7.61 6.36
CA ARG A 81 3.44 -7.46 7.22
C ARG A 81 2.55 -6.32 6.75
N LEU A 82 2.21 -6.36 5.46
CA LEU A 82 1.25 -5.47 4.81
C LEU A 82 -0.11 -6.18 4.65
N ARG A 83 -1.14 -5.43 4.30
CA ARG A 83 -2.48 -5.95 4.00
C ARG A 83 -2.88 -5.56 2.58
N PHE A 84 -3.57 -6.46 1.91
CA PHE A 84 -4.16 -6.27 0.60
C PHE A 84 -5.68 -6.26 0.73
N LEU A 85 -6.28 -5.08 0.70
CA LEU A 85 -7.71 -4.87 0.93
C LEU A 85 -8.31 -3.98 -0.16
N GLY A 86 -9.66 -3.89 -0.19
CA GLY A 86 -10.36 -2.91 -1.02
C GLY A 86 -9.96 -1.48 -0.65
N SER A 87 -9.93 -0.59 -1.65
CA SER A 87 -9.56 0.81 -1.47
C SER A 87 -10.42 1.55 -0.45
N HIS A 88 -11.70 1.17 -0.33
CA HIS A 88 -12.63 1.77 0.65
C HIS A 88 -12.24 1.54 2.13
N PHE A 89 -11.36 0.57 2.42
CA PHE A 89 -10.77 0.41 3.75
C PHE A 89 -9.63 1.37 4.04
N PHE A 90 -9.09 2.01 3.01
CA PHE A 90 -8.00 2.97 3.17
C PHE A 90 -8.54 4.27 3.76
N LYS A 91 -7.86 4.78 4.79
CA LYS A 91 -8.26 6.01 5.52
C LYS A 91 -7.35 7.20 5.26
N GLY A 92 -6.27 6.99 4.52
CA GLY A 92 -5.43 8.07 4.04
C GLY A 92 -6.03 8.75 2.82
N ASP A 93 -5.50 9.91 2.46
CA ASP A 93 -5.88 10.62 1.26
C ASP A 93 -5.27 9.97 0.02
N PHE A 94 -6.04 9.90 -1.06
CA PHE A 94 -5.52 9.49 -2.37
C PHE A 94 -4.88 10.70 -3.04
N PRO A 95 -3.61 10.60 -3.45
CA PRO A 95 -2.94 11.72 -4.12
C PRO A 95 -3.55 11.98 -5.50
N GLU A 96 -3.45 13.22 -5.93
CA GLU A 96 -3.96 13.67 -7.23
C GLU A 96 -3.32 12.95 -8.41
N GLU A 97 -2.07 12.54 -8.24
CA GLU A 97 -1.33 11.73 -9.22
C GLU A 97 -2.01 10.38 -9.43
N ALA A 98 -2.41 9.69 -8.35
CA ALA A 98 -3.10 8.40 -8.46
C ALA A 98 -4.43 8.53 -9.24
N ILE A 99 -5.19 9.60 -8.98
CA ILE A 99 -6.46 9.87 -9.67
C ILE A 99 -6.21 10.18 -11.14
N SER A 100 -5.15 10.93 -11.44
CA SER A 100 -4.74 11.24 -12.80
C SER A 100 -4.33 9.98 -13.56
N GLU A 101 -3.60 9.04 -12.92
CA GLU A 101 -3.23 7.77 -13.52
C GLU A 101 -4.44 6.87 -13.76
N ILE A 102 -5.39 6.79 -12.82
CA ILE A 102 -6.66 6.07 -13.04
C ILE A 102 -7.36 6.62 -14.28
N ARG A 103 -7.51 7.95 -14.37
CA ARG A 103 -8.17 8.59 -15.51
C ARG A 103 -7.44 8.33 -16.83
N ASN A 104 -6.11 8.37 -16.83
CA ASN A 104 -5.32 8.07 -18.01
C ASN A 104 -5.56 6.64 -18.48
N LEU A 105 -5.59 5.68 -17.55
CA LEU A 105 -5.89 4.28 -17.84
C LEU A 105 -7.33 4.11 -18.36
N GLU A 106 -8.32 4.73 -17.74
CA GLU A 106 -9.72 4.70 -18.17
C GLU A 106 -9.86 5.23 -19.61
N ASN A 107 -9.25 6.37 -19.90
CA ASN A 107 -9.28 6.98 -21.24
C ASN A 107 -8.54 6.12 -22.28
N LYS A 108 -7.38 5.57 -21.91
CA LYS A 108 -6.54 4.74 -22.81
C LYS A 108 -7.23 3.42 -23.17
N HIS A 109 -7.98 2.84 -22.24
CA HIS A 109 -8.66 1.55 -22.42
C HIS A 109 -10.15 1.68 -22.75
N GLY A 110 -10.74 2.88 -22.66
CA GLY A 110 -12.16 3.14 -22.90
C GLY A 110 -13.10 2.45 -21.91
N ILE A 111 -12.64 2.21 -20.67
CA ILE A 111 -13.38 1.51 -19.61
C ILE A 111 -13.42 2.34 -18.34
N ALA A 112 -14.44 2.17 -17.51
CA ALA A 112 -14.47 2.67 -16.15
C ALA A 112 -13.93 1.61 -15.20
N LEU A 113 -12.84 1.92 -14.50
CA LEU A 113 -12.18 1.00 -13.57
C LEU A 113 -12.97 0.86 -12.27
N LYS A 114 -13.00 -0.36 -11.73
CA LYS A 114 -13.74 -0.71 -10.52
C LYS A 114 -12.95 -1.66 -9.63
N ASN A 115 -13.44 -1.86 -8.39
CA ASN A 115 -12.90 -2.83 -7.45
C ASN A 115 -11.42 -2.62 -7.13
N PHE A 116 -11.02 -1.39 -6.92
CA PHE A 116 -9.64 -1.06 -6.58
C PHE A 116 -9.20 -1.77 -5.29
N LYS A 117 -7.96 -2.27 -5.30
CA LYS A 117 -7.30 -2.88 -4.15
C LYS A 117 -6.10 -2.05 -3.76
N ILE A 118 -5.80 -2.03 -2.47
CA ILE A 118 -4.66 -1.30 -1.94
C ILE A 118 -3.80 -2.20 -1.06
N VAL A 119 -2.49 -2.12 -1.24
CA VAL A 119 -1.52 -2.70 -0.31
C VAL A 119 -1.05 -1.60 0.63
N ALA A 120 -1.25 -1.81 1.91
CA ALA A 120 -0.84 -0.85 2.93
C ALA A 120 -0.56 -1.56 4.27
N PRO A 121 0.26 -0.97 5.17
CA PRO A 121 0.40 -1.44 6.54
C PRO A 121 -0.93 -1.34 7.30
N ALA A 122 -1.13 -2.24 8.27
CA ALA A 122 -2.35 -2.26 9.08
C ALA A 122 -2.66 -0.93 9.81
N LYS A 123 -1.64 -0.12 10.07
CA LYS A 123 -1.79 1.20 10.71
C LYS A 123 -2.43 2.23 9.80
N LEU A 124 -2.17 2.20 8.49
CA LEU A 124 -2.74 3.12 7.50
C LEU A 124 -4.23 2.87 7.22
N LEU A 125 -4.72 1.74 7.64
CA LEU A 125 -6.16 1.50 7.66
C LEU A 125 -6.83 2.18 8.88
N LYS A 126 -6.05 2.80 9.78
CA LYS A 126 -6.58 3.49 10.97
C LYS A 126 -5.84 4.71 11.49
N LEU A 127 -4.59 5.03 11.10
CA LEU A 127 -3.84 6.15 11.68
C LEU A 127 -2.67 6.61 10.80
N GLU A 128 -2.44 7.92 10.87
CA GLU A 128 -1.35 8.71 10.31
C GLU A 128 0.00 8.01 10.42
N ASN A 129 0.56 7.55 9.31
CA ASN A 129 1.97 7.63 8.96
C ASN A 129 2.29 6.93 7.64
N ALA A 130 3.14 7.57 6.88
CA ALA A 130 3.54 7.39 5.51
C ALA A 130 4.39 6.12 5.28
N ASP A 131 3.76 4.97 5.15
CA ASP A 131 4.39 3.80 4.54
C ASP A 131 3.71 3.59 3.18
N ASP A 132 4.45 3.32 2.13
CA ASP A 132 4.06 3.31 0.73
C ASP A 132 2.77 2.53 0.41
N PRO A 133 1.63 3.16 0.21
CA PRO A 133 0.48 2.50 -0.35
C PRO A 133 0.70 2.20 -1.83
N LEU A 134 0.28 1.01 -2.25
CA LEU A 134 0.27 0.57 -3.64
C LEU A 134 -1.18 0.36 -4.06
N LEU A 135 -1.62 1.07 -5.09
CA LEU A 135 -2.98 0.98 -5.63
C LEU A 135 -3.01 0.06 -6.84
N PHE A 136 -3.92 -0.91 -6.81
CA PHE A 136 -4.08 -1.92 -7.85
C PHE A 136 -5.50 -1.95 -8.41
N ALA A 137 -5.61 -2.30 -9.70
CA ALA A 137 -6.86 -2.69 -10.34
C ALA A 137 -6.82 -4.18 -10.71
N PRO A 138 -7.86 -4.96 -10.39
CA PRO A 138 -7.96 -6.37 -10.77
C PRO A 138 -8.16 -6.49 -12.29
N MET A 139 -7.45 -7.45 -12.89
CA MET A 139 -7.48 -7.73 -14.34
C MET A 139 -8.21 -9.05 -14.68
N GLY A 140 -8.45 -9.90 -13.68
CA GLY A 140 -8.91 -11.27 -13.85
C GLY A 140 -7.81 -12.30 -13.70
N ASN A 141 -8.20 -13.58 -13.52
CA ASN A 141 -7.27 -14.71 -13.35
C ASN A 141 -6.20 -14.49 -12.27
N ASP A 142 -6.56 -13.84 -11.15
CA ASP A 142 -5.65 -13.51 -10.05
C ASP A 142 -4.50 -12.56 -10.41
N TYR A 143 -4.61 -11.82 -11.53
CA TYR A 143 -3.68 -10.77 -11.90
C TYR A 143 -4.20 -9.39 -11.54
N PHE A 144 -3.26 -8.50 -11.17
CA PHE A 144 -3.52 -7.14 -10.75
C PHE A 144 -2.56 -6.17 -11.45
N TYR A 145 -3.09 -5.05 -11.93
CA TYR A 145 -2.30 -3.97 -12.50
C TYR A 145 -1.98 -2.92 -11.44
N LEU A 146 -0.70 -2.62 -11.25
CA LEU A 146 -0.24 -1.56 -10.35
C LEU A 146 -0.46 -0.21 -11.03
N ILE A 147 -1.38 0.60 -10.48
CA ILE A 147 -1.72 1.91 -11.01
C ILE A 147 -0.73 2.96 -10.49
N HIS A 148 -0.57 3.03 -9.18
CA HIS A 148 0.24 4.08 -8.57
C HIS A 148 0.80 3.66 -7.21
N LYS A 149 1.97 4.22 -6.89
CA LYS A 149 2.65 4.08 -5.60
C LYS A 149 2.90 5.48 -5.04
N TRP A 150 2.63 5.70 -3.75
CA TRP A 150 2.95 6.97 -3.08
C TRP A 150 3.40 6.75 -1.64
N GLY A 151 3.95 7.78 -1.02
CA GLY A 151 4.49 7.76 0.34
C GLY A 151 6.01 7.58 0.37
N ASN A 152 6.54 7.11 1.49
CA ASN A 152 7.97 6.86 1.69
C ASN A 152 8.26 5.36 1.62
N ASP A 153 9.43 4.99 1.08
CA ASP A 153 9.85 3.59 1.00
C ASP A 153 9.92 2.92 2.38
N LEU A 154 9.63 1.64 2.42
CA LEU A 154 9.70 0.85 3.64
C LEU A 154 11.12 0.83 4.19
N HIS A 155 11.25 0.89 5.52
CA HIS A 155 12.54 0.80 6.18
C HIS A 155 13.29 -0.48 5.74
N PRO A 156 14.60 -0.41 5.37
CA PRO A 156 15.33 -1.55 4.80
C PRO A 156 15.36 -2.78 5.71
N PHE A 157 15.38 -2.58 7.03
CA PHE A 157 15.34 -3.69 8.02
C PHE A 157 13.92 -4.18 8.33
N ARG A 158 12.87 -3.64 7.71
CA ARG A 158 11.49 -4.04 8.01
C ARG A 158 11.25 -5.53 7.79
N LYS A 159 11.78 -6.11 6.72
CA LYS A 159 11.69 -7.55 6.44
C LYS A 159 12.26 -8.39 7.60
N LEU A 160 13.42 -8.00 8.12
CA LEU A 160 14.09 -8.68 9.24
C LEU A 160 13.28 -8.49 10.53
N LEU A 161 12.82 -7.27 10.82
CA LEU A 161 12.02 -6.96 12.01
C LEU A 161 10.65 -7.67 12.01
N MET A 162 10.09 -7.94 10.84
CA MET A 162 8.81 -8.62 10.71
C MET A 162 8.96 -10.16 10.64
N TRP A 163 10.17 -10.68 10.47
CA TRP A 163 10.44 -12.11 10.37
C TRP A 163 9.94 -12.94 11.58
N PRO A 164 10.11 -12.51 12.84
CA PRO A 164 9.58 -13.24 14.00
C PRO A 164 8.05 -13.36 14.00
N TYR A 165 7.35 -12.37 13.42
CA TYR A 165 5.89 -12.32 13.42
C TYR A 165 5.26 -13.01 12.21
N LYS A 166 6.06 -13.58 11.32
CA LYS A 166 5.61 -14.22 10.09
C LYS A 166 4.84 -15.51 10.40
N ASN A 167 5.42 -16.37 11.26
CA ASN A 167 4.87 -17.67 11.68
C ASN A 167 5.15 -17.88 13.16
N PHE A 168 4.36 -18.76 13.78
CA PHE A 168 4.61 -19.19 15.17
C PHE A 168 5.99 -19.84 15.36
N GLU A 169 6.46 -20.61 14.38
CA GLU A 169 7.79 -21.24 14.39
C GLU A 169 8.92 -20.21 14.46
N ASN A 170 8.85 -19.16 13.63
CA ASN A 170 9.84 -18.07 13.66
C ASN A 170 9.82 -17.34 15.00
N LEU A 171 8.64 -17.15 15.60
CA LEU A 171 8.50 -16.55 16.91
C LEU A 171 9.22 -17.39 17.97
N VAL A 172 8.93 -18.70 18.01
CA VAL A 172 9.55 -19.63 18.97
C VAL A 172 11.07 -19.65 18.80
N PHE A 173 11.57 -19.70 17.57
CA PHE A 173 13.00 -19.64 17.27
C PHE A 173 13.64 -18.32 17.77
N THR A 174 12.97 -17.20 17.53
CA THR A 174 13.46 -15.89 17.98
C THR A 174 13.50 -15.82 19.52
N VAL A 175 12.47 -16.35 20.19
CA VAL A 175 12.42 -16.44 21.66
C VAL A 175 13.55 -17.30 22.18
N ALA A 176 13.82 -18.45 21.52
CA ALA A 176 14.92 -19.33 21.92
C ALA A 176 16.28 -18.65 21.78
N LEU A 177 16.53 -17.97 20.64
CA LEU A 177 17.78 -17.22 20.46
C LEU A 177 17.93 -16.08 21.47
N LEU A 178 16.86 -15.32 21.72
CA LEU A 178 16.88 -14.24 22.73
C LEU A 178 17.15 -14.79 24.13
N SER A 179 16.52 -15.91 24.48
CA SER A 179 16.70 -16.56 25.79
C SER A 179 18.12 -17.10 25.95
N LEU A 180 18.69 -17.68 24.88
CA LEU A 180 20.08 -18.11 24.87
C LEU A 180 21.05 -16.94 25.05
N PHE A 181 20.81 -15.83 24.34
CA PHE A 181 21.61 -14.62 24.45
C PHE A 181 21.56 -14.05 25.87
N ILE A 182 20.39 -13.97 26.47
CA ILE A 182 20.22 -13.50 27.87
C ILE A 182 20.94 -14.45 28.84
N THR A 183 20.83 -15.76 28.63
CA THR A 183 21.48 -16.76 29.50
C THR A 183 23.00 -16.61 29.47
N VAL A 184 23.60 -16.38 28.29
CA VAL A 184 25.04 -16.20 28.15
C VAL A 184 25.53 -14.90 28.82
N LEU A 185 24.73 -13.83 28.74
CA LEU A 185 25.05 -12.55 29.36
C LEU A 185 24.88 -12.56 30.89
N MET A 186 24.11 -13.50 31.42
CA MET A 186 23.80 -13.52 32.85
C MET A 186 24.99 -14.08 33.64
N PRO A 187 25.52 -13.36 34.65
CA PRO A 187 26.59 -13.85 35.49
C PRO A 187 26.09 -14.96 36.39
N MET A 188 26.47 -16.22 36.11
CA MET A 188 26.00 -17.40 36.87
C MET A 188 26.40 -17.36 38.33
N GLN A 189 27.43 -16.62 38.67
CA GLN A 189 27.88 -16.43 40.07
C GLN A 189 26.77 -15.86 41.00
N TRP A 190 25.74 -15.21 40.46
CA TRP A 190 24.59 -14.72 41.21
C TRP A 190 23.65 -15.83 41.64
N PHE A 191 23.69 -17.01 40.98
CA PHE A 191 22.78 -18.11 41.22
C PHE A 191 23.49 -19.30 41.88
N THR A 192 24.74 -19.55 41.50
CA THR A 192 25.51 -20.70 42.00
C THR A 192 27.01 -20.41 42.01
N PRO A 193 27.76 -20.89 43.05
CA PRO A 193 29.21 -20.69 43.12
C PRO A 193 29.97 -21.46 42.03
N ASN A 194 29.49 -22.67 41.63
CA ASN A 194 30.10 -23.53 40.66
C ASN A 194 29.11 -23.85 39.53
N ALA A 195 29.17 -23.09 38.45
CA ALA A 195 28.27 -23.26 37.32
C ALA A 195 28.62 -24.51 36.52
N THR A 196 27.68 -25.44 36.42
CA THR A 196 27.74 -26.61 35.57
C THR A 196 26.86 -26.39 34.32
N PHE A 197 27.03 -27.23 33.30
CA PHE A 197 26.19 -27.16 32.08
C PHE A 197 24.68 -27.32 32.41
N ALA A 198 24.35 -28.14 33.38
CA ALA A 198 22.96 -28.35 33.80
C ALA A 198 22.32 -27.07 34.33
N GLU A 199 23.05 -26.27 35.08
CA GLU A 199 22.55 -25.00 35.62
C GLU A 199 22.35 -23.95 34.56
N TYR A 200 23.24 -23.85 33.56
CA TYR A 200 23.02 -23.02 32.37
C TYR A 200 21.78 -23.47 31.58
N LEU A 201 21.56 -24.75 31.44
CA LEU A 201 20.39 -25.31 30.78
C LEU A 201 19.10 -24.99 31.53
N PHE A 202 19.09 -25.12 32.85
CA PHE A 202 17.93 -24.76 33.68
C PHE A 202 17.65 -23.25 33.60
N LEU A 203 18.66 -22.41 33.67
CA LEU A 203 18.50 -20.96 33.52
C LEU A 203 17.95 -20.62 32.14
N PHE A 204 18.47 -21.22 31.07
CA PHE A 204 17.95 -21.06 29.72
C PHE A 204 16.45 -21.43 29.65
N LEU A 205 16.07 -22.59 30.15
CA LEU A 205 14.66 -23.03 30.12
C LEU A 205 13.75 -22.11 30.94
N PHE A 206 14.22 -21.60 32.07
CA PHE A 206 13.49 -20.66 32.88
C PHE A 206 13.27 -19.33 32.15
N ILE A 207 14.33 -18.76 31.54
CA ILE A 207 14.25 -17.52 30.74
C ILE A 207 13.37 -17.74 29.51
N PHE A 208 13.52 -18.87 28.81
CA PHE A 208 12.72 -19.21 27.64
C PHE A 208 11.22 -19.27 27.98
N LYS A 209 10.86 -19.92 29.09
CA LYS A 209 9.47 -19.98 29.57
C LYS A 209 8.95 -18.58 29.95
N GLY A 210 9.75 -17.79 30.63
CA GLY A 210 9.38 -16.44 31.08
C GLY A 210 9.17 -15.49 29.90
N VAL A 211 10.15 -15.41 29.00
CA VAL A 211 10.08 -14.56 27.80
C VAL A 211 8.95 -15.01 26.88
N GLY A 212 8.84 -16.34 26.64
CA GLY A 212 7.77 -16.90 25.83
C GLY A 212 6.39 -16.60 26.41
N GLY A 213 6.22 -16.77 27.71
CA GLY A 213 4.97 -16.44 28.42
C GLY A 213 4.59 -14.96 28.29
N MET A 214 5.54 -14.05 28.44
CA MET A 214 5.31 -12.60 28.26
C MET A 214 4.90 -12.26 26.83
N ILE A 215 5.55 -12.84 25.82
CA ILE A 215 5.25 -12.58 24.41
C ILE A 215 3.87 -13.11 24.03
N ILE A 216 3.54 -14.33 24.50
CA ILE A 216 2.22 -14.93 24.26
C ILE A 216 1.13 -14.10 24.94
N PHE A 217 1.31 -13.75 26.21
CA PHE A 217 0.37 -12.90 26.93
C PHE A 217 0.17 -11.55 26.25
N TYR A 218 1.25 -10.89 25.82
CA TYR A 218 1.16 -9.64 25.06
C TYR A 218 0.44 -9.83 23.72
N GLY A 219 0.72 -10.92 22.99
CA GLY A 219 0.04 -11.27 21.76
C GLY A 219 -1.48 -11.41 21.97
N PHE A 220 -1.90 -12.19 22.95
CA PHE A 220 -3.34 -12.36 23.29
C PHE A 220 -3.97 -11.04 23.76
N SER A 221 -3.33 -10.30 24.64
CA SER A 221 -3.88 -9.04 25.17
C SER A 221 -4.07 -7.97 24.10
N LYS A 222 -3.26 -7.99 23.05
CA LYS A 222 -3.34 -7.08 21.90
C LYS A 222 -4.10 -7.66 20.71
N GLY A 223 -4.64 -8.88 20.82
CA GLY A 223 -5.32 -9.58 19.72
C GLY A 223 -4.44 -9.77 18.48
N LYS A 224 -3.13 -9.92 18.65
CA LYS A 224 -2.20 -10.08 17.53
C LYS A 224 -2.11 -11.54 17.13
N ASN A 225 -2.39 -11.83 15.88
CA ASN A 225 -2.18 -13.14 15.28
C ASN A 225 -0.77 -13.28 14.70
N PHE A 226 -0.13 -14.41 14.99
CA PHE A 226 1.17 -14.81 14.44
C PHE A 226 0.96 -15.75 13.23
N ASN A 227 0.05 -15.39 12.32
CA ASN A 227 -0.30 -16.21 11.17
C ASN A 227 -0.11 -15.43 9.87
N GLY A 228 0.36 -16.12 8.82
CA GLY A 228 0.49 -15.59 7.47
C GLY A 228 -0.84 -15.18 6.82
N ALA A 229 -2.00 -15.63 7.31
CA ALA A 229 -3.32 -15.28 6.76
C ALA A 229 -3.72 -13.81 6.97
N ILE A 230 -2.95 -13.04 7.72
CA ILE A 230 -3.21 -11.63 8.07
C ILE A 230 -3.33 -10.71 6.83
N TRP A 231 -2.72 -11.08 5.71
CA TRP A 231 -2.64 -10.25 4.50
C TRP A 231 -4.01 -9.92 3.86
N LYS A 232 -5.01 -10.80 4.02
CA LYS A 232 -6.41 -10.58 3.59
C LYS A 232 -7.35 -10.19 4.73
N SER A 233 -6.87 -10.09 5.96
CA SER A 233 -7.74 -9.86 7.11
C SER A 233 -8.27 -8.43 7.14
N LYS A 234 -9.59 -8.28 7.22
CA LYS A 234 -10.31 -7.01 7.42
C LYS A 234 -10.29 -6.55 8.88
N TYR A 235 -9.94 -7.43 9.82
CA TYR A 235 -9.99 -7.15 11.25
C TYR A 235 -8.71 -6.48 11.74
N TYR A 236 -8.86 -5.48 12.62
CA TYR A 236 -7.72 -4.75 13.22
C TYR A 236 -6.77 -5.65 14.00
N ASN A 237 -7.32 -6.67 14.66
CA ASN A 237 -6.59 -7.57 15.55
C ASN A 237 -6.12 -8.87 14.87
N ALA A 238 -6.15 -8.94 13.56
CA ALA A 238 -5.69 -10.12 12.85
C ALA A 238 -4.16 -10.11 12.61
#